data_4418f8afd51f18f3cc0464d502968029
#
_entry.id   4418f8afd51f18f3cc0464d502968029
#
_cell.length_a   1.000
_cell.length_b   1.000
_cell.length_c   1.000
_cell.angle_alpha   90.00
_cell.angle_beta   90.00
_cell.angle_gamma   90.00
#
_symmetry.space_group_name_H-M   'P 1'
#
loop_
_entity.id
_entity.type
_entity.pdbx_description
1 polymer ?
#
loop_
_entity_poly.entity_id
_entity_poly.type
_entity_poly.pdbx_seq_one_letter_code
_entity_poly.pdbx_strand_id
1 'polypeptide(L)'
;PMALLPAPLGPTAAALPAADAPPADGRVSVSVDSLAPEVLASGQDLQISGTIVNGTDEPLESVDLVVQVQRSTEITLNGLESWLADERDAQLSTAITTGLSAIEPGATTTFAVTVPAKDLPLSGSAEWGPRGVQVSVTEDGQSLARDRTIVVWDAGVAVDPTRVTVVVPVVASPTEMNLLAQGDEADPTAVEALRARVEGLLSLARPGVVLAVDP
;
A
#
# COMPACT_ATOMS: atom_id res chain seq x y z
N PRO A 1 -12.70 60.18 35.77
CA PRO A 1 -11.81 59.07 35.89
C PRO A 1 -12.30 58.00 34.92
N MET A 2 -11.47 57.81 33.91
CA MET A 2 -11.70 56.83 32.84
C MET A 2 -11.01 55.49 33.27
N ALA A 3 -11.82 54.47 33.47
CA ALA A 3 -11.31 53.15 33.83
C ALA A 3 -10.82 52.43 32.56
N LEU A 4 -9.54 52.03 32.55
CA LEU A 4 -8.95 51.17 31.52
C LEU A 4 -9.35 49.72 31.78
N LEU A 5 -10.05 49.09 30.85
CA LEU A 5 -10.31 47.64 30.84
C LEU A 5 -9.07 46.91 30.33
N PRO A 6 -8.65 45.80 30.97
CA PRO A 6 -7.56 44.99 30.47
C PRO A 6 -8.00 44.18 29.23
N ALA A 7 -7.16 44.13 28.21
CA ALA A 7 -7.36 43.35 27.02
C ALA A 7 -7.25 41.84 27.33
N PRO A 8 -8.04 40.95 26.67
CA PRO A 8 -7.92 39.53 26.85
C PRO A 8 -6.63 38.98 26.21
N LEU A 9 -5.86 38.26 26.98
CA LEU A 9 -4.74 37.44 26.50
C LEU A 9 -5.29 36.33 25.58
N GLY A 10 -4.92 36.40 24.30
CA GLY A 10 -5.24 35.33 23.34
C GLY A 10 -4.55 34.02 23.70
N PRO A 11 -5.12 32.87 23.29
CA PRO A 11 -4.50 31.57 23.54
C PRO A 11 -3.16 31.46 22.84
N THR A 12 -2.10 31.18 23.61
CA THR A 12 -0.78 30.84 23.10
C THR A 12 -0.90 29.49 22.40
N ALA A 13 -0.75 29.47 21.09
CA ALA A 13 -0.65 28.23 20.35
C ALA A 13 0.60 27.47 20.85
N ALA A 14 0.40 26.32 21.48
CA ALA A 14 1.47 25.41 21.81
C ALA A 14 2.04 24.90 20.48
N ALA A 15 3.33 25.15 20.23
CA ALA A 15 4.05 24.53 19.13
C ALA A 15 4.04 23.02 19.35
N LEU A 16 3.52 22.28 18.38
CA LEU A 16 3.68 20.84 18.34
C LEU A 16 5.19 20.53 18.33
N PRO A 17 5.65 19.51 19.08
CA PRO A 17 7.04 19.10 19.02
C PRO A 17 7.35 18.76 17.55
N ALA A 18 8.45 19.29 17.02
CA ALA A 18 9.00 18.88 15.75
C ALA A 18 9.22 17.37 15.83
N ALA A 19 8.67 16.61 14.87
CA ALA A 19 9.00 15.20 14.76
C ALA A 19 10.53 15.10 14.67
N ASP A 20 11.13 14.23 15.49
CA ASP A 20 12.56 13.99 15.44
C ASP A 20 12.94 13.67 13.98
N ALA A 21 13.89 14.44 13.43
CA ALA A 21 14.41 14.18 12.12
C ALA A 21 15.00 12.74 12.11
N PRO A 22 14.73 11.94 11.08
CA PRO A 22 15.34 10.61 11.00
C PRO A 22 16.86 10.76 11.06
N PRO A 23 17.58 9.79 11.69
CA PRO A 23 19.01 9.87 11.80
C PRO A 23 19.66 9.96 10.42
N ALA A 24 20.58 10.88 10.24
CA ALA A 24 21.37 11.01 9.03
C ALA A 24 22.21 9.73 8.85
N ASP A 25 21.84 8.90 7.88
CA ASP A 25 22.53 7.65 7.55
C ASP A 25 23.58 7.83 6.43
N GLY A 26 23.82 9.08 6.03
CA GLY A 26 24.74 9.46 4.96
C GLY A 26 24.17 9.18 3.56
N ARG A 27 22.87 8.95 3.43
CA ARG A 27 22.23 8.59 2.16
C ARG A 27 20.96 9.41 1.91
N VAL A 28 20.67 9.58 0.63
CA VAL A 28 19.34 10.04 0.22
C VAL A 28 18.40 8.86 0.22
N SER A 29 17.18 9.04 0.71
CA SER A 29 16.13 8.04 0.61
C SER A 29 14.83 8.65 0.07
N VAL A 30 14.03 7.83 -0.59
CA VAL A 30 12.69 8.17 -1.07
C VAL A 30 11.73 7.06 -0.69
N SER A 31 10.53 7.42 -0.29
CA SER A 31 9.44 6.49 0.03
C SER A 31 8.17 6.93 -0.67
N VAL A 32 7.47 6.00 -1.30
CA VAL A 32 6.13 6.20 -1.85
C VAL A 32 5.12 5.84 -0.77
N ASP A 33 4.41 6.84 -0.25
CA ASP A 33 3.46 6.66 0.84
C ASP A 33 2.05 6.39 0.32
N SER A 34 1.71 6.89 -0.88
CA SER A 34 0.38 6.73 -1.48
C SER A 34 0.45 6.72 -3.01
N LEU A 35 -0.39 5.89 -3.61
CA LEU A 35 -0.62 5.82 -5.04
C LEU A 35 -2.13 5.71 -5.30
N ALA A 36 -2.66 6.56 -6.17
CA ALA A 36 -4.09 6.59 -6.50
C ALA A 36 -4.33 6.90 -7.99
N PRO A 37 -5.27 6.20 -8.64
CA PRO A 37 -6.02 5.05 -8.12
C PRO A 37 -5.16 3.77 -8.07
N GLU A 38 -5.48 2.83 -7.18
CA GLU A 38 -4.82 1.52 -7.12
C GLU A 38 -5.10 0.67 -8.37
N VAL A 39 -6.29 0.84 -8.94
CA VAL A 39 -6.68 0.28 -10.25
C VAL A 39 -6.84 1.43 -11.24
N LEU A 40 -5.90 1.53 -12.14
CA LEU A 40 -5.78 2.60 -13.11
C LEU A 40 -6.43 2.20 -14.43
N ALA A 41 -7.48 2.91 -14.81
CA ALA A 41 -8.16 2.72 -16.09
C ALA A 41 -7.63 3.68 -17.17
N SER A 42 -7.91 3.37 -18.43
CA SER A 42 -7.53 4.21 -19.57
C SER A 42 -8.11 5.62 -19.43
N GLY A 43 -7.28 6.63 -19.61
CA GLY A 43 -7.65 8.03 -19.53
C GLY A 43 -7.66 8.60 -18.09
N GLN A 44 -7.29 7.84 -17.09
CA GLN A 44 -7.13 8.31 -15.72
C GLN A 44 -5.68 8.73 -15.45
N ASP A 45 -5.54 9.84 -14.73
CA ASP A 45 -4.25 10.30 -14.21
C ASP A 45 -3.84 9.46 -13.00
N LEU A 46 -2.53 9.27 -12.84
CA LEU A 46 -1.95 8.58 -11.69
C LEU A 46 -1.39 9.61 -10.71
N GLN A 47 -1.86 9.59 -9.49
CA GLN A 47 -1.37 10.44 -8.40
C GLN A 47 -0.44 9.64 -7.50
N ILE A 48 0.70 10.21 -7.17
CA ILE A 48 1.72 9.57 -6.32
C ILE A 48 2.16 10.60 -5.30
N SER A 49 2.21 10.22 -4.05
CA SER A 49 2.78 11.05 -2.99
C SER A 49 3.74 10.25 -2.12
N GLY A 50 4.65 10.95 -1.48
CA GLY A 50 5.67 10.31 -0.68
C GLY A 50 6.58 11.30 0.00
N THR A 51 7.70 10.77 0.50
CA THR A 51 8.65 11.48 1.33
C THR A 51 10.07 11.28 0.79
N ILE A 52 10.87 12.34 0.81
CA ILE A 52 12.30 12.31 0.48
C ILE A 52 13.07 12.77 1.71
N VAL A 53 14.10 12.05 2.08
CA VAL A 53 15.01 12.42 3.17
C VAL A 53 16.42 12.60 2.59
N ASN A 54 17.00 13.77 2.82
CA ASN A 54 18.41 14.00 2.57
C ASN A 54 19.20 13.63 3.83
N GLY A 55 19.63 12.39 3.94
CA GLY A 55 20.47 11.92 5.05
C GLY A 55 21.96 12.22 4.89
N THR A 56 22.35 13.01 3.87
CA THR A 56 23.75 13.41 3.64
C THR A 56 24.11 14.69 4.38
N ASP A 57 25.39 15.02 4.39
CA ASP A 57 25.92 16.27 4.98
C ASP A 57 25.93 17.44 3.99
N GLU A 58 25.53 17.20 2.73
CA GLU A 58 25.52 18.20 1.66
C GLU A 58 24.10 18.52 1.21
N PRO A 59 23.79 19.78 0.83
CA PRO A 59 22.49 20.12 0.25
C PRO A 59 22.34 19.48 -1.13
N LEU A 60 21.13 19.07 -1.48
CA LEU A 60 20.76 18.65 -2.83
C LEU A 60 20.19 19.87 -3.55
N GLU A 61 20.88 20.38 -4.56
CA GLU A 61 20.51 21.65 -5.20
C GLU A 61 19.67 21.50 -6.48
N SER A 62 19.97 20.49 -7.30
CA SER A 62 19.34 20.25 -8.61
C SER A 62 18.57 18.94 -8.62
N VAL A 63 17.56 18.85 -7.79
CA VAL A 63 16.83 17.60 -7.55
C VAL A 63 15.69 17.43 -8.53
N ASP A 64 15.67 16.29 -9.22
CA ASP A 64 14.54 15.86 -10.02
C ASP A 64 13.89 14.61 -9.43
N LEU A 65 12.56 14.64 -9.37
CA LEU A 65 11.72 13.47 -9.12
C LEU A 65 11.33 12.85 -10.46
N VAL A 66 11.74 11.62 -10.68
CA VAL A 66 11.48 10.88 -11.93
C VAL A 66 10.52 9.73 -11.65
N VAL A 67 9.36 9.73 -12.30
CA VAL A 67 8.41 8.63 -12.24
C VAL A 67 8.51 7.80 -13.50
N GLN A 68 8.72 6.51 -13.33
CA GLN A 68 8.82 5.53 -14.41
C GLN A 68 7.81 4.41 -14.21
N VAL A 69 7.27 3.91 -15.31
CA VAL A 69 6.24 2.85 -15.30
C VAL A 69 6.65 1.72 -16.23
N GLN A 70 6.42 0.48 -15.82
CA GLN A 70 6.61 -0.70 -16.66
C GLN A 70 5.60 -0.73 -17.80
N ARG A 71 6.08 -1.06 -19.01
CA ARG A 71 5.23 -1.28 -20.18
C ARG A 71 4.57 -2.64 -20.18
N SER A 72 5.28 -3.66 -19.71
CA SER A 72 4.81 -5.05 -19.63
C SER A 72 4.19 -5.33 -18.28
N THR A 73 3.27 -6.29 -18.23
CA THR A 73 2.72 -6.78 -16.97
C THR A 73 3.64 -7.82 -16.34
N GLU A 74 3.71 -7.84 -15.01
CA GLU A 74 4.32 -8.92 -14.25
C GLU A 74 3.20 -9.78 -13.68
N ILE A 75 3.15 -11.03 -14.08
CA ILE A 75 2.03 -11.93 -13.76
C ILE A 75 2.39 -13.00 -12.70
N THR A 76 3.63 -13.03 -12.26
CA THR A 76 4.09 -14.00 -11.26
C THR A 76 4.31 -13.34 -9.91
N LEU A 77 3.95 -14.03 -8.84
CA LEU A 77 4.16 -13.53 -7.48
C LEU A 77 5.65 -13.25 -7.23
N ASN A 78 6.52 -14.20 -7.59
CA ASN A 78 7.97 -14.02 -7.44
C ASN A 78 8.50 -12.82 -8.22
N GLY A 79 7.95 -12.55 -9.42
CA GLY A 79 8.34 -11.39 -10.21
C GLY A 79 7.93 -10.07 -9.55
N LEU A 80 6.73 -10.02 -8.92
CA LEU A 80 6.28 -8.87 -8.16
C LEU A 80 7.09 -8.66 -6.88
N GLU A 81 7.39 -9.73 -6.15
CA GLU A 81 8.24 -9.69 -4.96
C GLU A 81 9.66 -9.20 -5.29
N SER A 82 10.30 -9.76 -6.32
CA SER A 82 11.63 -9.32 -6.77
C SER A 82 11.62 -7.88 -7.30
N TRP A 83 10.51 -7.42 -7.91
CA TRP A 83 10.35 -6.04 -8.31
C TRP A 83 10.34 -5.11 -7.09
N LEU A 84 9.52 -5.41 -6.08
CA LEU A 84 9.40 -4.61 -4.86
C LEU A 84 10.68 -4.63 -4.02
N ALA A 85 11.40 -5.76 -4.02
CA ALA A 85 12.68 -5.90 -3.33
C ALA A 85 13.86 -5.24 -4.05
N ASP A 86 13.63 -4.60 -5.22
CA ASP A 86 14.67 -4.00 -6.06
C ASP A 86 15.74 -4.99 -6.57
N GLU A 87 15.37 -6.28 -6.64
CA GLU A 87 16.26 -7.37 -7.06
C GLU A 87 16.24 -7.61 -8.57
N ARG A 88 15.27 -7.04 -9.29
CA ARG A 88 15.06 -7.26 -10.71
C ARG A 88 14.91 -5.96 -11.46
N ASP A 89 15.71 -5.78 -12.49
CA ASP A 89 15.51 -4.71 -13.45
C ASP A 89 14.35 -5.04 -14.41
N ALA A 90 13.61 -4.00 -14.79
CA ALA A 90 12.52 -4.10 -15.74
C ALA A 90 12.66 -3.03 -16.82
N GLN A 91 11.96 -3.23 -17.95
CA GLN A 91 11.85 -2.18 -18.95
C GLN A 91 10.91 -1.09 -18.48
N LEU A 92 11.51 -0.01 -17.99
CA LEU A 92 10.81 1.18 -17.52
C LEU A 92 10.73 2.23 -18.64
N SER A 93 9.64 2.99 -18.63
CA SER A 93 9.51 4.21 -19.41
C SER A 93 9.26 5.37 -18.49
N THR A 94 9.99 6.45 -18.67
CA THR A 94 9.76 7.69 -17.93
C THR A 94 8.40 8.25 -18.34
N ALA A 95 7.53 8.45 -17.34
CA ALA A 95 6.23 9.04 -17.48
C ALA A 95 6.29 10.55 -17.22
N ILE A 96 7.02 10.97 -16.18
CA ILE A 96 7.21 12.38 -15.85
C ILE A 96 8.53 12.60 -15.13
N THR A 97 9.10 13.79 -15.31
CA THR A 97 10.20 14.33 -14.52
C THR A 97 9.77 15.68 -13.97
N THR A 98 9.94 15.91 -12.68
CA THR A 98 9.54 17.15 -12.00
C THR A 98 10.69 17.65 -11.14
N GLY A 99 11.15 18.89 -11.40
CA GLY A 99 12.15 19.54 -10.56
C GLY A 99 11.59 19.83 -9.16
N LEU A 100 12.38 19.59 -8.15
CA LEU A 100 12.07 19.91 -6.76
C LEU A 100 12.93 21.09 -6.30
N SER A 101 12.49 21.74 -5.21
CA SER A 101 13.34 22.71 -4.51
C SER A 101 14.53 22.03 -3.87
N ALA A 102 15.60 22.76 -3.62
CA ALA A 102 16.75 22.27 -2.87
C ALA A 102 16.33 21.64 -1.53
N ILE A 103 17.02 20.58 -1.15
CA ILE A 103 16.75 19.83 0.09
C ILE A 103 18.01 19.91 0.96
N GLU A 104 17.89 20.62 2.07
CA GLU A 104 18.99 20.83 3.02
C GLU A 104 19.48 19.50 3.64
N PRO A 105 20.73 19.45 4.16
CA PRO A 105 21.23 18.29 4.90
C PRO A 105 20.34 17.92 6.07
N GLY A 106 20.02 16.63 6.21
CA GLY A 106 19.14 16.10 7.24
C GLY A 106 17.67 16.47 7.10
N ALA A 107 17.28 17.19 6.04
CA ALA A 107 15.90 17.61 5.85
C ALA A 107 15.03 16.50 5.25
N THR A 108 13.75 16.56 5.61
CA THR A 108 12.69 15.70 5.06
C THR A 108 11.71 16.58 4.28
N THR A 109 11.42 16.18 3.05
CA THR A 109 10.49 16.88 2.15
C THR A 109 9.44 15.91 1.63
N THR A 110 8.18 16.34 1.64
CA THR A 110 7.09 15.57 1.01
C THR A 110 6.95 15.97 -0.46
N PHE A 111 6.57 15.02 -1.29
CA PHE A 111 6.21 15.27 -2.68
C PHE A 111 4.79 14.77 -2.99
N ALA A 112 4.16 15.42 -3.96
CA ALA A 112 2.93 14.95 -4.58
C ALA A 112 3.01 15.27 -6.08
N VAL A 113 2.90 14.24 -6.91
CA VAL A 113 2.99 14.37 -8.36
C VAL A 113 1.79 13.70 -9.03
N THR A 114 1.28 14.34 -10.07
CA THR A 114 0.25 13.77 -10.93
C THR A 114 0.87 13.44 -12.28
N VAL A 115 0.83 12.18 -12.68
CA VAL A 115 1.21 11.72 -14.01
C VAL A 115 -0.04 11.75 -14.90
N PRO A 116 -0.11 12.64 -15.88
CA PRO A 116 -1.26 12.68 -16.79
C PRO A 116 -1.41 11.37 -17.57
N ALA A 117 -2.64 10.95 -17.80
CA ALA A 117 -2.94 9.72 -18.54
C ALA A 117 -2.24 9.61 -19.89
N LYS A 118 -2.09 10.74 -20.60
CA LYS A 118 -1.41 10.82 -21.91
C LYS A 118 0.09 10.53 -21.85
N ASP A 119 0.73 10.72 -20.68
CA ASP A 119 2.15 10.56 -20.48
C ASP A 119 2.49 9.17 -19.89
N LEU A 120 1.47 8.40 -19.49
CA LEU A 120 1.63 7.02 -19.09
C LEU A 120 1.99 6.14 -20.30
N PRO A 121 2.97 5.23 -20.21
CA PRO A 121 3.34 4.32 -21.30
C PRO A 121 2.35 3.15 -21.45
N LEU A 122 1.08 3.38 -21.09
CA LEU A 122 0.00 2.40 -21.08
C LEU A 122 -1.08 2.82 -22.08
N SER A 123 -1.44 1.92 -22.97
CA SER A 123 -2.48 2.15 -23.96
C SER A 123 -3.65 1.20 -23.75
N GLY A 124 -4.82 1.47 -24.33
CA GLY A 124 -5.96 0.57 -24.28
C GLY A 124 -5.71 -0.83 -24.89
N SER A 125 -4.61 -0.99 -25.65
CA SER A 125 -4.16 -2.29 -26.16
C SER A 125 -3.12 -2.97 -25.27
N ALA A 126 -2.69 -2.31 -24.17
CA ALA A 126 -1.79 -2.93 -23.20
C ALA A 126 -2.53 -4.05 -22.44
N GLU A 127 -1.80 -5.12 -22.15
CA GLU A 127 -2.37 -6.23 -21.38
C GLU A 127 -2.86 -5.76 -20.01
N TRP A 128 -3.96 -6.30 -19.56
CA TRP A 128 -4.47 -6.14 -18.20
C TRP A 128 -3.47 -6.71 -17.17
N GLY A 129 -3.32 -6.06 -16.01
CA GLY A 129 -2.55 -6.61 -14.90
C GLY A 129 -1.64 -5.61 -14.22
N PRO A 130 -0.85 -6.07 -13.24
CA PRO A 130 0.02 -5.22 -12.44
C PRO A 130 1.14 -4.60 -13.29
N ARG A 131 1.47 -3.36 -12.94
CA ARG A 131 2.57 -2.58 -13.51
C ARG A 131 3.43 -2.05 -12.39
N GLY A 132 4.72 -2.30 -12.48
CA GLY A 132 5.67 -1.66 -11.59
C GLY A 132 5.74 -0.15 -11.85
N VAL A 133 5.75 0.60 -10.77
CA VAL A 133 5.99 2.05 -10.76
C VAL A 133 7.24 2.30 -9.93
N GLN A 134 8.20 3.01 -10.49
CA GLN A 134 9.41 3.43 -9.80
C GLN A 134 9.43 4.94 -9.67
N VAL A 135 9.69 5.41 -8.47
CA VAL A 135 9.97 6.82 -8.19
C VAL A 135 11.44 6.93 -7.83
N SER A 136 12.16 7.81 -8.52
CA SER A 136 13.58 8.02 -8.28
C SER A 136 13.85 9.48 -8.01
N VAL A 137 14.78 9.74 -7.11
CA VAL A 137 15.37 11.06 -6.87
C VAL A 137 16.71 11.09 -7.61
N THR A 138 16.87 12.08 -8.48
CA THR A 138 18.12 12.25 -9.26
C THR A 138 18.67 13.65 -9.07
N GLU A 139 19.98 13.79 -9.13
CA GLU A 139 20.68 15.06 -9.15
C GLU A 139 21.71 15.01 -10.29
N ASP A 140 21.72 16.03 -11.13
CA ASP A 140 22.55 16.10 -12.32
C ASP A 140 22.50 14.85 -13.23
N GLY A 141 21.31 14.19 -13.24
CA GLY A 141 21.07 12.97 -14.00
C GLY A 141 21.56 11.69 -13.34
N GLN A 142 22.14 11.76 -12.14
CA GLN A 142 22.53 10.59 -11.35
C GLN A 142 21.41 10.20 -10.39
N SER A 143 21.06 8.91 -10.34
CA SER A 143 20.07 8.41 -9.38
C SER A 143 20.69 8.30 -7.99
N LEU A 144 20.12 9.03 -7.04
CA LEU A 144 20.53 9.03 -5.63
C LEU A 144 19.75 8.02 -4.80
N ALA A 145 18.44 7.92 -5.07
CA ALA A 145 17.54 7.01 -4.37
C ALA A 145 16.38 6.59 -5.28
N ARG A 146 15.80 5.44 -5.00
CA ARG A 146 14.58 4.97 -5.68
C ARG A 146 13.71 4.17 -4.74
N ASP A 147 12.41 4.20 -5.00
CA ASP A 147 11.41 3.34 -4.38
C ASP A 147 10.48 2.77 -5.43
N ARG A 148 9.90 1.60 -5.15
CA ARG A 148 9.10 0.84 -6.09
C ARG A 148 7.76 0.44 -5.50
N THR A 149 6.74 0.58 -6.30
CA THR A 149 5.37 0.17 -5.97
C THR A 149 4.70 -0.46 -7.17
N ILE A 150 3.42 -0.78 -7.05
CA ILE A 150 2.64 -1.45 -8.09
C ILE A 150 1.30 -0.72 -8.24
N VAL A 151 0.88 -0.53 -9.50
CA VAL A 151 -0.48 -0.14 -9.88
C VAL A 151 -1.09 -1.25 -10.73
N VAL A 152 -2.37 -1.49 -10.61
CA VAL A 152 -3.07 -2.43 -11.50
C VAL A 152 -3.62 -1.68 -12.71
N TRP A 153 -3.19 -2.05 -13.91
CA TRP A 153 -3.73 -1.50 -15.15
C TRP A 153 -5.00 -2.24 -15.57
N ASP A 154 -6.10 -1.51 -15.65
CA ASP A 154 -7.36 -1.99 -16.24
C ASP A 154 -7.46 -1.51 -17.69
N ALA A 155 -7.25 -2.42 -18.60
CA ALA A 155 -7.35 -2.15 -20.05
C ALA A 155 -8.81 -2.04 -20.55
N GLY A 156 -9.80 -2.13 -19.67
CA GLY A 156 -11.23 -2.15 -20.04
C GLY A 156 -11.66 -3.42 -20.78
N VAL A 157 -10.86 -4.49 -20.68
CA VAL A 157 -11.20 -5.78 -21.28
C VAL A 157 -12.25 -6.47 -20.43
N ALA A 158 -13.36 -6.89 -21.06
CA ALA A 158 -14.35 -7.71 -20.37
C ALA A 158 -13.73 -9.03 -19.93
N VAL A 159 -13.65 -9.25 -18.61
CA VAL A 159 -13.15 -10.49 -18.02
C VAL A 159 -14.35 -11.31 -17.57
N ASP A 160 -14.39 -12.58 -17.96
CA ASP A 160 -15.40 -13.50 -17.45
C ASP A 160 -15.27 -13.64 -15.92
N PRO A 161 -16.38 -13.52 -15.18
CA PRO A 161 -16.33 -13.60 -13.73
C PRO A 161 -15.86 -14.97 -13.27
N THR A 162 -14.79 -14.98 -12.48
CA THR A 162 -14.28 -16.20 -11.85
C THR A 162 -15.24 -16.64 -10.73
N ARG A 163 -15.67 -17.91 -10.77
CA ARG A 163 -16.45 -18.52 -9.70
C ARG A 163 -15.52 -19.00 -8.61
N VAL A 164 -15.62 -18.42 -7.43
CA VAL A 164 -14.87 -18.84 -6.25
C VAL A 164 -15.81 -19.61 -5.31
N THR A 165 -15.37 -20.80 -4.91
CA THR A 165 -16.06 -21.56 -3.85
C THR A 165 -15.13 -21.65 -2.66
N VAL A 166 -15.62 -21.21 -1.51
CA VAL A 166 -14.90 -21.33 -0.24
C VAL A 166 -15.38 -22.59 0.46
N VAL A 167 -14.45 -23.49 0.77
CA VAL A 167 -14.74 -24.70 1.55
C VAL A 167 -14.39 -24.42 3.00
N VAL A 168 -15.36 -24.51 3.88
CA VAL A 168 -15.19 -24.34 5.33
C VAL A 168 -15.28 -25.71 5.99
N PRO A 169 -14.18 -26.24 6.55
CA PRO A 169 -14.22 -27.50 7.27
C PRO A 169 -14.93 -27.33 8.62
N VAL A 170 -15.90 -28.20 8.89
CA VAL A 170 -16.58 -28.33 10.18
C VAL A 170 -16.13 -29.64 10.80
N VAL A 171 -14.99 -29.58 11.50
CA VAL A 171 -14.36 -30.75 12.13
C VAL A 171 -14.29 -30.55 13.65
N ALA A 172 -14.38 -31.64 14.40
CA ALA A 172 -14.19 -31.63 15.84
C ALA A 172 -12.72 -31.68 16.17
N SER A 173 -12.26 -30.85 17.11
CA SER A 173 -10.93 -30.99 17.69
C SER A 173 -10.83 -32.24 18.56
N PRO A 174 -9.63 -32.74 18.88
CA PRO A 174 -9.48 -33.89 19.80
C PRO A 174 -10.17 -33.70 21.16
N THR A 175 -10.17 -32.47 21.68
CA THR A 175 -10.84 -32.13 22.93
C THR A 175 -12.36 -32.23 22.80
N GLU A 176 -12.91 -31.75 21.69
CA GLU A 176 -14.36 -31.84 21.39
C GLU A 176 -14.79 -33.29 21.11
N MET A 177 -13.94 -34.07 20.44
CA MET A 177 -14.17 -35.52 20.27
C MET A 177 -14.26 -36.24 21.62
N ASN A 178 -13.34 -35.95 22.55
CA ASN A 178 -13.38 -36.49 23.90
C ASN A 178 -14.63 -36.04 24.67
N LEU A 179 -15.05 -34.79 24.52
CA LEU A 179 -16.27 -34.27 25.12
C LEU A 179 -17.52 -35.03 24.60
N LEU A 180 -17.60 -35.21 23.29
CA LEU A 180 -18.72 -35.96 22.67
C LEU A 180 -18.74 -37.44 23.09
N ALA A 181 -17.55 -38.04 23.31
CA ALA A 181 -17.45 -39.43 23.77
C ALA A 181 -17.95 -39.65 25.21
N GLN A 182 -18.03 -38.60 26.05
CA GLN A 182 -18.53 -38.65 27.41
C GLN A 182 -20.10 -38.77 27.47
N GLY A 183 -20.75 -38.41 26.37
CA GLY A 183 -22.22 -38.49 26.30
C GLY A 183 -22.90 -37.67 27.40
N ASP A 184 -23.74 -38.32 28.20
CA ASP A 184 -24.51 -37.65 29.27
C ASP A 184 -23.68 -37.20 30.46
N GLU A 185 -22.42 -37.66 30.56
CA GLU A 185 -21.43 -37.24 31.60
C GLU A 185 -20.62 -36.00 31.20
N ALA A 186 -20.82 -35.50 29.96
CA ALA A 186 -20.10 -34.33 29.46
C ALA A 186 -20.51 -33.06 30.23
N ASP A 187 -19.54 -32.15 30.44
CA ASP A 187 -19.80 -30.83 31.01
C ASP A 187 -20.80 -30.06 30.14
N PRO A 188 -22.01 -29.71 30.69
CA PRO A 188 -23.03 -28.99 29.93
C PRO A 188 -22.52 -27.66 29.35
N THR A 189 -21.64 -26.95 30.05
CA THR A 189 -21.08 -25.67 29.61
C THR A 189 -20.18 -25.85 28.37
N ALA A 190 -19.38 -26.92 28.36
CA ALA A 190 -18.50 -27.24 27.22
C ALA A 190 -19.35 -27.73 26.01
N VAL A 191 -20.42 -28.48 26.24
CA VAL A 191 -21.32 -28.89 25.16
C VAL A 191 -22.01 -27.67 24.53
N GLU A 192 -22.47 -26.71 25.34
CA GLU A 192 -23.12 -25.49 24.82
C GLU A 192 -22.12 -24.62 24.03
N ALA A 193 -20.87 -24.52 24.49
CA ALA A 193 -19.82 -23.82 23.75
C ALA A 193 -19.53 -24.48 22.38
N LEU A 194 -19.50 -25.83 22.33
CA LEU A 194 -19.34 -26.56 21.09
C LEU A 194 -20.51 -26.28 20.13
N ARG A 195 -21.76 -26.31 20.66
CA ARG A 195 -22.95 -26.01 19.88
C ARG A 195 -22.92 -24.61 19.29
N ALA A 196 -22.59 -23.60 20.08
CA ALA A 196 -22.47 -22.22 19.63
C ALA A 196 -21.40 -22.06 18.53
N ARG A 197 -20.27 -22.76 18.64
CA ARG A 197 -19.25 -22.78 17.61
C ARG A 197 -19.76 -23.39 16.30
N VAL A 198 -20.43 -24.54 16.36
CA VAL A 198 -20.98 -25.22 15.18
C VAL A 198 -22.07 -24.37 14.52
N GLU A 199 -22.99 -23.78 15.30
CA GLU A 199 -23.98 -22.85 14.79
C GLU A 199 -23.37 -21.64 14.11
N GLY A 200 -22.30 -21.08 14.69
CA GLY A 200 -21.51 -20.01 14.08
C GLY A 200 -20.93 -20.40 12.72
N LEU A 201 -20.39 -21.62 12.57
CA LEU A 201 -19.90 -22.12 11.29
C LEU A 201 -21.04 -22.36 10.29
N LEU A 202 -22.16 -22.93 10.74
CA LEU A 202 -23.33 -23.17 9.89
C LEU A 202 -23.94 -21.87 9.39
N SER A 203 -23.87 -20.78 10.15
CA SER A 203 -24.34 -19.45 9.75
C SER A 203 -23.58 -18.87 8.55
N LEU A 204 -22.41 -19.41 8.22
CA LEU A 204 -21.63 -19.03 7.02
C LEU A 204 -22.19 -19.62 5.73
N ALA A 205 -23.20 -20.51 5.81
CA ALA A 205 -23.82 -21.12 4.64
C ALA A 205 -24.48 -20.07 3.75
N ARG A 206 -23.96 -19.90 2.55
CA ARG A 206 -24.45 -18.97 1.52
C ARG A 206 -23.95 -19.42 0.14
N PRO A 207 -24.52 -18.91 -0.97
CA PRO A 207 -24.02 -19.21 -2.30
C PRO A 207 -22.52 -18.96 -2.41
N GLY A 208 -21.76 -19.95 -2.88
CA GLY A 208 -20.29 -19.90 -2.97
C GLY A 208 -19.55 -20.39 -1.73
N VAL A 209 -20.26 -20.80 -0.66
CA VAL A 209 -19.65 -21.44 0.52
C VAL A 209 -20.15 -22.89 0.62
N VAL A 210 -19.20 -23.82 0.74
CA VAL A 210 -19.46 -25.25 0.98
C VAL A 210 -18.95 -25.60 2.37
N LEU A 211 -19.83 -26.14 3.20
CA LEU A 211 -19.45 -26.67 4.51
C LEU A 211 -19.07 -28.16 4.36
N ALA A 212 -17.80 -28.48 4.64
CA ALA A 212 -17.31 -29.85 4.66
C ALA A 212 -17.40 -30.37 6.10
N VAL A 213 -18.42 -31.17 6.37
CA VAL A 213 -18.67 -31.73 7.71
C VAL A 213 -18.02 -33.11 7.78
N ASP A 214 -17.19 -33.33 8.79
CA ASP A 214 -16.64 -34.63 9.11
C ASP A 214 -17.69 -35.42 9.89
N PRO A 215 -18.08 -36.65 9.43
CA PRO A 215 -19.15 -37.43 10.04
C PRO A 215 -18.79 -38.05 11.42
#